data_85abc91f3164183498253732ba9fe711
#
_entry.id   85abc91f3164183498253732ba9fe711
#
_cell.length_a   1.000
_cell.length_b   1.000
_cell.length_c   1.000
_cell.angle_alpha   90.00
_cell.angle_beta   90.00
_cell.angle_gamma   90.00
#
_symmetry.space_group_name_H-M   'P 1'
#
loop_
_entity.id
_entity.type
_entity.pdbx_description
1 polymer ?
#
loop_
_entity_poly.entity_id
_entity_poly.type
_entity_poly.pdbx_seq_one_letter_code
_entity_poly.pdbx_strand_id
1 'polypeptide(L)'
;MISASTSNPVSTSDPVSDDAAAAASEGRKSRRRQTAHLKLVPETKELRESLRQRCAEVCSRLDKALSLTKDEMEQVARRILSDAGLPEGYLGWMMVVLASEFWRDQVATTDPSRRLFLLPHCLKHAEGCPADYDEFGLDCEKCGACSIADFRGMAEQMGYKVLVAEGSPIVLKIIVSGYVDAIVGVACLNVLEKAIDKILLAGIP
;
A
#
# COMPACT_ATOMS: atom_id res chain seq x y z
N MET A 1 54.85 43.71 -14.53
CA MET A 1 53.97 44.85 -14.79
C MET A 1 52.57 44.35 -15.04
N ILE A 2 51.67 44.93 -14.33
CA ILE A 2 50.20 44.99 -14.45
C ILE A 2 49.40 43.81 -13.94
N SER A 3 48.97 43.94 -12.69
CA SER A 3 47.80 43.33 -12.05
C SER A 3 46.51 43.67 -12.80
N ALA A 4 45.61 42.69 -12.91
CA ALA A 4 44.20 42.94 -13.13
C ALA A 4 43.39 42.10 -12.14
N SER A 5 42.91 42.74 -11.09
CA SER A 5 41.89 42.26 -10.19
C SER A 5 40.55 42.26 -10.92
N THR A 6 39.86 41.13 -10.99
CA THR A 6 38.46 41.06 -11.34
C THR A 6 37.69 40.63 -10.11
N SER A 7 37.00 41.59 -9.51
CA SER A 7 36.03 41.41 -8.44
C SER A 7 34.77 40.74 -8.99
N ASN A 8 34.39 39.55 -8.41
CA ASN A 8 33.10 38.95 -8.61
C ASN A 8 31.99 39.72 -7.85
N PRO A 9 30.83 39.92 -8.45
CA PRO A 9 29.70 40.47 -7.73
C PRO A 9 29.08 39.42 -6.80
N VAL A 10 28.89 39.82 -5.57
CA VAL A 10 28.11 39.09 -4.56
C VAL A 10 26.66 39.05 -5.00
N SER A 11 26.12 37.83 -5.27
CA SER A 11 24.69 37.64 -5.46
C SER A 11 23.99 37.76 -4.10
N THR A 12 23.23 38.83 -3.92
CA THR A 12 22.27 38.98 -2.83
C THR A 12 21.14 38.01 -3.06
N SER A 13 21.06 36.96 -2.23
CA SER A 13 19.88 36.12 -2.10
C SER A 13 18.77 36.92 -1.42
N ASP A 14 17.70 37.22 -2.16
CA ASP A 14 16.49 37.78 -1.61
C ASP A 14 15.91 36.83 -0.54
N PRO A 15 15.46 37.34 0.60
CA PRO A 15 14.80 36.53 1.61
C PRO A 15 13.44 36.06 1.04
N VAL A 16 13.27 34.73 0.89
CA VAL A 16 11.97 34.14 0.64
C VAL A 16 11.06 34.55 1.79
N SER A 17 10.01 35.30 1.50
CA SER A 17 9.10 35.83 2.50
C SER A 17 8.44 34.69 3.30
N ASP A 18 8.49 34.81 4.63
CA ASP A 18 7.87 33.85 5.57
C ASP A 18 6.35 33.63 5.30
N ASP A 19 5.71 34.59 4.66
CA ASP A 19 4.30 34.53 4.25
C ASP A 19 4.02 33.42 3.18
N ALA A 20 4.95 33.16 2.27
CA ALA A 20 4.80 32.12 1.26
C ALA A 20 4.89 30.72 1.89
N ALA A 21 5.74 30.55 2.89
CA ALA A 21 5.88 29.29 3.63
C ALA A 21 4.65 29.02 4.53
N ALA A 22 4.10 30.06 5.16
CA ALA A 22 2.89 29.97 5.97
C ALA A 22 1.66 29.62 5.11
N ALA A 23 1.46 30.27 3.97
CA ALA A 23 0.36 29.96 3.03
C ALA A 23 0.45 28.53 2.46
N ALA A 24 1.66 28.04 2.15
CA ALA A 24 1.89 26.69 1.69
C ALA A 24 1.59 25.65 2.79
N SER A 25 1.89 25.97 4.05
CA SER A 25 1.61 25.10 5.20
C SER A 25 0.11 25.02 5.52
N GLU A 26 -0.62 26.11 5.39
CA GLU A 26 -2.07 26.16 5.59
C GLU A 26 -2.83 25.46 4.46
N GLY A 27 -2.42 25.61 3.21
CA GLY A 27 -2.96 24.89 2.07
C GLY A 27 -2.76 23.37 2.19
N ARG A 28 -1.63 22.93 2.74
CA ARG A 28 -1.33 21.50 3.01
C ARG A 28 -2.16 20.95 4.16
N LYS A 29 -2.42 21.72 5.21
CA LYS A 29 -3.32 21.34 6.32
C LYS A 29 -4.77 21.28 5.88
N SER A 30 -5.25 22.18 5.01
CA SER A 30 -6.60 22.21 4.47
C SER A 30 -6.87 20.98 3.58
N ARG A 31 -5.97 20.63 2.66
CA ARG A 31 -6.08 19.41 1.84
C ARG A 31 -6.10 18.14 2.67
N ARG A 32 -5.28 18.05 3.72
CA ARG A 32 -5.26 16.90 4.63
C ARG A 32 -6.56 16.76 5.42
N ARG A 33 -7.26 17.85 5.75
CA ARG A 33 -8.57 17.85 6.40
C ARG A 33 -9.68 17.39 5.45
N GLN A 34 -9.66 17.77 4.18
CA GLN A 34 -10.70 17.43 3.20
C GLN A 34 -10.72 15.93 2.84
N THR A 35 -9.58 15.25 2.87
CA THR A 35 -9.47 13.84 2.49
C THR A 35 -9.30 12.89 3.67
N ALA A 36 -9.12 13.41 4.89
CA ALA A 36 -8.88 12.58 6.07
C ALA A 36 -10.06 11.64 6.39
N HIS A 37 -11.30 12.09 6.12
CA HIS A 37 -12.51 11.29 6.35
C HIS A 37 -12.70 10.16 5.32
N LEU A 38 -12.08 10.26 4.13
CA LEU A 38 -12.19 9.26 3.07
C LEU A 38 -11.32 8.01 3.29
N LYS A 39 -10.51 8.01 4.35
CA LYS A 39 -9.51 6.96 4.61
C LYS A 39 -9.55 6.47 6.04
N LEU A 40 -10.76 6.36 6.56
CA LEU A 40 -10.98 5.87 7.91
C LEU A 40 -10.83 4.35 7.96
N VAL A 41 -10.18 3.90 9.02
CA VAL A 41 -10.14 2.49 9.41
C VAL A 41 -11.04 2.35 10.63
N PRO A 42 -11.89 1.32 10.71
CA PRO A 42 -12.71 1.09 11.90
C PRO A 42 -11.84 1.01 13.15
N GLU A 43 -12.19 1.76 14.19
CA GLU A 43 -11.32 2.00 15.35
C GLU A 43 -11.12 0.75 16.19
N THR A 44 -12.19 -0.01 16.44
CA THR A 44 -12.13 -1.16 17.33
C THR A 44 -11.82 -2.46 16.57
N LYS A 45 -11.17 -3.39 17.26
CA LYS A 45 -10.88 -4.73 16.73
C LYS A 45 -12.16 -5.50 16.43
N GLU A 46 -13.14 -5.39 17.34
CA GLU A 46 -14.43 -6.08 17.26
C GLU A 46 -15.21 -5.63 16.01
N LEU A 47 -15.22 -4.33 15.72
CA LEU A 47 -15.87 -3.81 14.52
C LEU A 47 -15.16 -4.30 13.25
N ARG A 48 -13.82 -4.28 13.22
CA ARG A 48 -13.05 -4.81 12.10
C ARG A 48 -13.33 -6.29 11.85
N GLU A 49 -13.42 -7.09 12.91
CA GLU A 49 -13.67 -8.52 12.80
C GLU A 49 -15.11 -8.81 12.35
N SER A 50 -16.11 -8.10 12.91
CA SER A 50 -17.51 -8.20 12.46
C SER A 50 -17.67 -7.86 10.98
N LEU A 51 -17.02 -6.79 10.49
CA LEU A 51 -17.08 -6.40 9.10
C LEU A 51 -16.36 -7.42 8.19
N ARG A 52 -15.23 -7.97 8.63
CA ARG A 52 -14.53 -9.04 7.91
C ARG A 52 -15.41 -10.27 7.76
N GLN A 53 -16.10 -10.67 8.83
CA GLN A 53 -17.01 -11.80 8.79
C GLN A 53 -18.16 -11.57 7.80
N ARG A 54 -18.76 -10.37 7.80
CA ARG A 54 -19.79 -10.00 6.81
C ARG A 54 -19.24 -10.04 5.37
N CYS A 55 -18.02 -9.57 5.12
CA CYS A 55 -17.38 -9.71 3.82
C CYS A 55 -17.24 -11.18 3.43
N ALA A 56 -16.78 -12.05 4.33
CA ALA A 56 -16.64 -13.48 4.07
C ALA A 56 -17.98 -14.12 3.72
N GLU A 57 -19.05 -13.81 4.46
CA GLU A 57 -20.41 -14.29 4.18
C GLU A 57 -20.92 -13.85 2.80
N VAL A 58 -20.69 -12.59 2.42
CA VAL A 58 -21.05 -12.09 1.09
C VAL A 58 -20.22 -12.77 0.02
N CYS A 59 -18.89 -12.85 0.19
CA CYS A 59 -17.98 -13.49 -0.76
C CYS A 59 -18.29 -14.99 -0.98
N SER A 60 -18.81 -15.68 0.04
CA SER A 60 -19.21 -17.08 -0.10
C SER A 60 -20.38 -17.32 -1.07
N ARG A 61 -21.14 -16.27 -1.39
CA ARG A 61 -22.29 -16.31 -2.30
C ARG A 61 -21.97 -15.75 -3.69
N LEU A 62 -20.80 -15.14 -3.86
CA LEU A 62 -20.37 -14.61 -5.14
C LEU A 62 -19.77 -15.71 -6.00
N ASP A 63 -20.01 -15.63 -7.30
CA ASP A 63 -19.33 -16.51 -8.26
C ASP A 63 -17.87 -16.09 -8.40
N LYS A 64 -16.97 -16.90 -7.85
CA LYS A 64 -15.53 -16.64 -7.88
C LYS A 64 -14.88 -16.93 -9.23
N ALA A 65 -15.60 -17.54 -10.17
CA ALA A 65 -15.15 -17.74 -11.55
C ALA A 65 -15.25 -16.44 -12.38
N LEU A 66 -16.08 -15.50 -11.94
CA LEU A 66 -16.22 -14.20 -12.56
C LEU A 66 -15.32 -13.18 -11.87
N SER A 67 -14.53 -12.46 -12.66
CA SER A 67 -13.75 -11.33 -12.14
C SER A 67 -14.71 -10.22 -11.74
N LEU A 68 -14.71 -9.82 -10.47
CA LEU A 68 -15.42 -8.63 -10.03
C LEU A 68 -14.73 -7.39 -10.58
N THR A 69 -15.49 -6.51 -11.20
CA THR A 69 -15.02 -5.16 -11.52
C THR A 69 -14.89 -4.33 -10.25
N LYS A 70 -14.13 -3.26 -10.32
CA LYS A 70 -14.01 -2.32 -9.19
C LYS A 70 -15.37 -1.75 -8.77
N ASP A 71 -16.20 -1.39 -9.74
CA ASP A 71 -17.53 -0.79 -9.48
C ASP A 71 -18.47 -1.79 -8.80
N GLU A 72 -18.47 -3.04 -9.22
CA GLU A 72 -19.24 -4.10 -8.54
C GLU A 72 -18.76 -4.33 -7.11
N MET A 73 -17.45 -4.38 -6.91
CA MET A 73 -16.86 -4.51 -5.59
C MET A 73 -17.22 -3.31 -4.69
N GLU A 74 -17.18 -2.10 -5.24
CA GLU A 74 -17.58 -0.88 -4.53
C GLU A 74 -19.06 -0.90 -4.15
N GLN A 75 -19.94 -1.33 -5.05
CA GLN A 75 -21.38 -1.47 -4.76
C GLN A 75 -21.64 -2.48 -3.63
N VAL A 76 -20.95 -3.62 -3.64
CA VAL A 76 -21.04 -4.61 -2.56
C VAL A 76 -20.56 -4.03 -1.24
N ALA A 77 -19.40 -3.35 -1.22
CA ALA A 77 -18.85 -2.72 -0.03
C ALA A 77 -19.78 -1.64 0.56
N ARG A 78 -20.37 -0.78 -0.29
CA ARG A 78 -21.36 0.22 0.12
C ARG A 78 -22.61 -0.42 0.73
N ARG A 79 -23.10 -1.50 0.16
CA ARG A 79 -24.24 -2.24 0.71
C ARG A 79 -23.94 -2.78 2.10
N ILE A 80 -22.78 -3.41 2.30
CA ILE A 80 -22.36 -3.92 3.61
C ILE A 80 -22.30 -2.80 4.66
N LEU A 81 -21.73 -1.64 4.28
CA LEU A 81 -21.67 -0.47 5.18
C LEU A 81 -23.06 0.07 5.51
N SER A 82 -23.93 0.21 4.52
CA SER A 82 -25.31 0.68 4.70
C SER A 82 -26.11 -0.25 5.62
N ASP A 83 -26.02 -1.55 5.39
CA ASP A 83 -26.70 -2.57 6.22
C ASP A 83 -26.18 -2.59 7.67
N ALA A 84 -24.94 -2.16 7.87
CA ALA A 84 -24.33 -2.02 9.19
C ALA A 84 -24.57 -0.65 9.84
N GLY A 85 -25.21 0.29 9.16
CA GLY A 85 -25.40 1.66 9.63
C GLY A 85 -24.09 2.45 9.78
N LEU A 86 -23.07 2.15 8.98
CA LEU A 86 -21.74 2.72 9.08
C LEU A 86 -21.49 3.78 8.00
N PRO A 87 -20.62 4.77 8.28
CA PRO A 87 -20.34 5.85 7.35
C PRO A 87 -19.52 5.38 6.15
N GLU A 88 -19.74 6.01 4.99
CA GLU A 88 -18.97 5.78 3.76
C GLU A 88 -17.45 6.02 3.91
N GLY A 89 -17.02 6.72 4.92
CA GLY A 89 -15.59 6.91 5.22
C GLY A 89 -14.80 5.61 5.37
N TYR A 90 -15.47 4.50 5.66
CA TYR A 90 -14.86 3.16 5.74
C TYR A 90 -14.79 2.43 4.38
N LEU A 91 -15.29 3.03 3.29
CA LEU A 91 -15.40 2.37 1.99
C LEU A 91 -14.05 1.82 1.50
N GLY A 92 -12.99 2.62 1.54
CA GLY A 92 -11.67 2.18 1.11
C GLY A 92 -11.17 0.97 1.91
N TRP A 93 -11.36 0.98 3.23
CA TRP A 93 -11.03 -0.17 4.07
C TRP A 93 -11.89 -1.40 3.74
N MET A 94 -13.18 -1.19 3.53
CA MET A 94 -14.11 -2.27 3.13
C MET A 94 -13.72 -2.90 1.80
N MET A 95 -13.33 -2.09 0.81
CA MET A 95 -12.85 -2.58 -0.49
C MET A 95 -11.64 -3.50 -0.35
N VAL A 96 -10.68 -3.13 0.51
CA VAL A 96 -9.49 -3.95 0.77
C VAL A 96 -9.85 -5.26 1.45
N VAL A 97 -10.73 -5.22 2.45
CA VAL A 97 -11.18 -6.43 3.16
C VAL A 97 -12.00 -7.33 2.25
N LEU A 98 -12.91 -6.76 1.47
CA LEU A 98 -13.75 -7.50 0.53
C LEU A 98 -12.88 -8.20 -0.54
N ALA A 99 -11.90 -7.50 -1.12
CA ALA A 99 -10.95 -8.09 -2.06
C ALA A 99 -10.16 -9.24 -1.41
N SER A 100 -9.65 -9.04 -0.19
CA SER A 100 -8.92 -10.07 0.53
C SER A 100 -9.77 -11.32 0.81
N GLU A 101 -11.04 -11.16 1.16
CA GLU A 101 -11.95 -12.29 1.39
C GLU A 101 -12.38 -12.96 0.08
N PHE A 102 -12.59 -12.20 -0.99
CA PHE A 102 -12.94 -12.72 -2.30
C PHE A 102 -11.85 -13.64 -2.87
N TRP A 103 -10.59 -13.22 -2.79
CA TRP A 103 -9.44 -13.94 -3.35
C TRP A 103 -8.84 -14.98 -2.39
N ARG A 104 -9.28 -15.04 -1.15
CA ARG A 104 -8.69 -15.89 -0.08
C ARG A 104 -8.44 -17.33 -0.51
N ASP A 105 -9.45 -17.99 -1.09
CA ASP A 105 -9.37 -19.41 -1.44
C ASP A 105 -8.43 -19.64 -2.62
N GLN A 106 -8.42 -18.73 -3.60
CA GLN A 106 -7.52 -18.82 -4.75
C GLN A 106 -6.06 -18.63 -4.31
N VAL A 107 -5.80 -17.66 -3.43
CA VAL A 107 -4.47 -17.51 -2.82
C VAL A 107 -4.10 -18.77 -2.04
N ALA A 108 -5.01 -19.35 -1.28
CA ALA A 108 -4.75 -20.53 -0.47
C ALA A 108 -4.45 -21.80 -1.33
N THR A 109 -4.99 -21.89 -2.53
CA THR A 109 -4.75 -23.02 -3.46
C THR A 109 -3.54 -22.81 -4.37
N THR A 110 -3.01 -21.60 -4.49
CA THR A 110 -1.78 -21.32 -5.25
C THR A 110 -0.59 -21.96 -4.54
N ASP A 111 0.37 -22.51 -5.29
CA ASP A 111 1.61 -23.06 -4.72
C ASP A 111 2.37 -21.96 -3.94
N PRO A 112 2.86 -22.23 -2.71
CA PRO A 112 3.59 -21.23 -1.91
C PRO A 112 4.78 -20.60 -2.65
N SER A 113 5.50 -21.36 -3.47
CA SER A 113 6.63 -20.85 -4.26
C SER A 113 6.22 -19.89 -5.38
N ARG A 114 4.92 -19.86 -5.69
CA ARG A 114 4.31 -18.96 -6.68
C ARG A 114 3.57 -17.78 -6.03
N ARG A 115 3.58 -17.69 -4.69
CA ARG A 115 3.02 -16.54 -3.93
C ARG A 115 4.10 -15.51 -3.67
N LEU A 116 3.79 -14.25 -3.91
CA LEU A 116 4.63 -13.11 -3.54
C LEU A 116 4.13 -12.51 -2.23
N PHE A 117 5.00 -12.43 -1.23
CA PHE A 117 4.74 -11.61 -0.04
C PHE A 117 5.38 -10.24 -0.23
N LEU A 118 4.55 -9.22 -0.31
CA LEU A 118 4.95 -7.86 -0.62
C LEU A 118 4.95 -6.98 0.63
N LEU A 119 6.12 -6.46 0.99
CA LEU A 119 6.33 -5.58 2.14
C LEU A 119 6.67 -4.16 1.68
N PRO A 120 6.19 -3.13 2.37
CA PRO A 120 6.55 -1.76 2.06
C PRO A 120 7.89 -1.38 2.72
N HIS A 121 8.75 -0.71 1.99
CA HIS A 121 10.05 -0.26 2.50
C HIS A 121 9.94 0.72 3.68
N CYS A 122 8.81 1.44 3.81
CA CYS A 122 8.59 2.39 4.90
C CYS A 122 8.54 1.75 6.31
N LEU A 123 8.51 0.41 6.41
CA LEU A 123 8.65 -0.31 7.67
C LEU A 123 10.11 -0.48 8.10
N LYS A 124 11.10 -0.15 7.25
CA LYS A 124 12.51 -0.25 7.61
C LYS A 124 12.86 0.73 8.72
N HIS A 125 13.85 0.36 9.54
CA HIS A 125 14.40 1.29 10.53
C HIS A 125 15.07 2.48 9.84
N ALA A 126 14.71 3.70 10.24
CA ALA A 126 15.09 4.91 9.51
C ALA A 126 16.61 5.14 9.47
N GLU A 127 17.30 4.89 10.60
CA GLU A 127 18.72 5.25 10.77
C GLU A 127 19.65 4.06 10.87
N GLY A 128 19.14 2.86 11.19
CA GLY A 128 19.96 1.68 11.49
C GLY A 128 19.77 0.52 10.52
N CYS A 129 19.18 0.72 9.36
CA CYS A 129 19.04 -0.34 8.37
C CYS A 129 20.30 -0.46 7.53
N PRO A 130 21.04 -1.58 7.57
CA PRO A 130 22.26 -1.78 6.77
C PRO A 130 21.98 -2.17 5.33
N ALA A 131 20.72 -2.49 5.00
CA ALA A 131 20.33 -3.02 3.69
C ALA A 131 20.42 -1.98 2.58
N ASP A 132 20.97 -2.39 1.46
CA ASP A 132 21.03 -1.62 0.23
C ASP A 132 19.77 -1.79 -0.62
N TYR A 133 19.61 -0.94 -1.65
CA TYR A 133 18.57 -1.08 -2.65
C TYR A 133 19.17 -1.67 -3.92
N ASP A 134 18.48 -2.67 -4.45
CA ASP A 134 18.74 -3.22 -5.79
C ASP A 134 17.67 -2.77 -6.80
N GLU A 135 17.69 -3.32 -7.99
CA GLU A 135 16.71 -3.01 -9.05
C GLU A 135 15.26 -3.47 -8.70
N PHE A 136 15.09 -4.35 -7.72
CA PHE A 136 13.79 -4.87 -7.28
C PHE A 136 13.26 -4.16 -6.04
N GLY A 137 14.12 -3.65 -5.19
CA GLY A 137 13.74 -2.95 -3.96
C GLY A 137 14.79 -3.01 -2.87
N LEU A 138 14.36 -3.10 -1.61
CA LEU A 138 15.27 -3.20 -0.47
C LEU A 138 15.72 -4.65 -0.28
N ASP A 139 17.02 -4.91 -0.42
CA ASP A 139 17.61 -6.22 -0.11
C ASP A 139 17.84 -6.37 1.41
N CYS A 140 16.80 -6.79 2.09
CA CYS A 140 16.78 -6.87 3.55
C CYS A 140 17.73 -7.95 4.08
N GLU A 141 18.72 -7.59 4.87
CA GLU A 141 19.70 -8.49 5.51
C GLU A 141 19.16 -9.20 6.75
N LYS A 142 17.90 -9.02 7.12
CA LYS A 142 17.26 -9.61 8.33
C LYS A 142 18.00 -9.24 9.63
N CYS A 143 18.50 -8.02 9.71
CA CYS A 143 19.28 -7.54 10.86
C CYS A 143 18.48 -7.45 12.19
N GLY A 144 17.15 -7.61 12.15
CA GLY A 144 16.28 -7.56 13.34
C GLY A 144 15.94 -6.15 13.83
N ALA A 145 16.42 -5.09 13.19
CA ALA A 145 16.14 -3.71 13.61
C ALA A 145 14.71 -3.23 13.34
N CYS A 146 13.93 -3.95 12.54
CA CYS A 146 12.55 -3.62 12.21
C CYS A 146 11.73 -4.88 11.91
N SER A 147 10.39 -4.72 11.82
CA SER A 147 9.45 -5.82 11.60
C SER A 147 9.58 -6.48 10.22
N ILE A 148 10.28 -5.87 9.25
CA ILE A 148 10.52 -6.49 7.93
C ILE A 148 11.24 -7.82 8.07
N ALA A 149 12.25 -7.91 8.98
CA ALA A 149 13.01 -9.12 9.21
C ALA A 149 12.12 -10.29 9.68
N ASP A 150 11.20 -10.02 10.60
CA ASP A 150 10.29 -11.03 11.14
C ASP A 150 9.29 -11.49 10.08
N PHE A 151 8.67 -10.55 9.37
CA PHE A 151 7.71 -10.86 8.29
C PHE A 151 8.39 -11.62 7.14
N ARG A 152 9.59 -11.21 6.75
CA ARG A 152 10.37 -11.89 5.71
C ARG A 152 10.68 -13.33 6.15
N GLY A 153 11.16 -13.50 7.36
CA GLY A 153 11.50 -14.82 7.91
C GLY A 153 10.30 -15.78 7.94
N MET A 154 9.14 -15.30 8.41
CA MET A 154 7.92 -16.11 8.43
C MET A 154 7.44 -16.48 7.02
N ALA A 155 7.45 -15.53 6.09
CA ALA A 155 6.99 -15.77 4.71
C ALA A 155 7.90 -16.75 3.97
N GLU A 156 9.22 -16.63 4.15
CA GLU A 156 10.19 -17.57 3.56
C GLU A 156 10.03 -18.99 4.15
N GLN A 157 9.77 -19.11 5.46
CA GLN A 157 9.47 -20.42 6.09
C GLN A 157 8.20 -21.06 5.52
N MET A 158 7.23 -20.26 5.10
CA MET A 158 6.03 -20.72 4.40
C MET A 158 6.27 -21.01 2.89
N GLY A 159 7.48 -20.81 2.39
CA GLY A 159 7.84 -21.03 1.00
C GLY A 159 7.48 -19.88 0.05
N TYR A 160 7.10 -18.70 0.56
CA TYR A 160 6.74 -17.54 -0.26
C TYR A 160 7.99 -16.83 -0.79
N LYS A 161 7.86 -16.24 -1.98
CA LYS A 161 8.81 -15.21 -2.44
C LYS A 161 8.53 -13.92 -1.69
N VAL A 162 9.58 -13.21 -1.29
CA VAL A 162 9.42 -11.96 -0.54
C VAL A 162 10.06 -10.82 -1.31
N LEU A 163 9.34 -9.71 -1.39
CA LEU A 163 9.82 -8.47 -1.97
C LEU A 163 9.54 -7.31 -1.01
N VAL A 164 10.56 -6.52 -0.70
CA VAL A 164 10.40 -5.26 0.02
C VAL A 164 10.47 -4.12 -0.99
N ALA A 165 9.31 -3.69 -1.48
CA ALA A 165 9.23 -2.80 -2.64
C ALA A 165 9.18 -1.32 -2.27
N GLU A 166 9.78 -0.51 -3.15
CA GLU A 166 9.62 0.93 -3.21
C GLU A 166 8.79 1.31 -4.45
N GLY A 167 7.46 1.24 -4.29
CA GLY A 167 6.53 1.64 -5.34
C GLY A 167 5.99 0.51 -6.22
N SER A 168 5.09 0.91 -7.14
CA SER A 168 4.30 -0.02 -7.93
C SER A 168 4.96 -0.57 -9.21
N PRO A 169 5.92 0.12 -9.86
CA PRO A 169 6.41 -0.33 -11.17
C PRO A 169 7.04 -1.72 -11.14
N ILE A 170 7.83 -2.01 -10.11
CA ILE A 170 8.49 -3.31 -9.99
C ILE A 170 7.48 -4.44 -9.73
N VAL A 171 6.44 -4.17 -8.94
CA VAL A 171 5.38 -5.14 -8.67
C VAL A 171 4.65 -5.51 -9.96
N LEU A 172 4.31 -4.52 -10.79
CA LEU A 172 3.69 -4.76 -12.10
C LEU A 172 4.62 -5.56 -13.03
N LYS A 173 5.92 -5.27 -13.06
CA LYS A 173 6.90 -6.03 -13.85
C LYS A 173 6.92 -7.51 -13.44
N ILE A 174 6.89 -7.79 -12.13
CA ILE A 174 6.86 -9.16 -11.61
C ILE A 174 5.55 -9.88 -11.98
N ILE A 175 4.41 -9.20 -11.88
CA ILE A 175 3.11 -9.73 -12.28
C ILE A 175 3.11 -10.12 -13.76
N VAL A 176 3.47 -9.16 -14.63
CA VAL A 176 3.45 -9.35 -16.10
C VAL A 176 4.44 -10.42 -16.55
N SER A 177 5.55 -10.63 -15.82
CA SER A 177 6.53 -11.67 -16.14
C SER A 177 6.01 -13.10 -15.89
N GLY A 178 4.85 -13.26 -15.24
CA GLY A 178 4.32 -14.58 -14.86
C GLY A 178 5.16 -15.29 -13.79
N TYR A 179 5.98 -14.55 -13.06
CA TYR A 179 6.86 -15.11 -12.03
C TYR A 179 6.11 -15.53 -10.77
N VAL A 180 4.91 -14.96 -10.55
CA VAL A 180 4.02 -15.24 -9.41
C VAL A 180 2.58 -15.34 -9.88
N ASP A 181 1.78 -16.12 -9.15
CA ASP A 181 0.37 -16.37 -9.44
C ASP A 181 -0.56 -15.79 -8.35
N ALA A 182 0.01 -15.34 -7.23
CA ALA A 182 -0.75 -14.69 -6.18
C ALA A 182 0.11 -13.68 -5.41
N ILE A 183 -0.54 -12.65 -4.85
CA ILE A 183 0.12 -11.62 -4.05
C ILE A 183 -0.56 -11.50 -2.69
N VAL A 184 0.25 -11.58 -1.64
CA VAL A 184 -0.12 -11.21 -0.27
C VAL A 184 0.65 -9.96 0.11
N GLY A 185 -0.02 -8.84 0.31
CA GLY A 185 0.64 -7.55 0.55
C GLY A 185 0.29 -6.94 1.90
N VAL A 186 1.27 -6.30 2.50
CA VAL A 186 1.11 -5.41 3.65
C VAL A 186 1.43 -4.00 3.22
N ALA A 187 0.53 -3.06 3.45
CA ALA A 187 0.77 -1.65 3.14
C ALA A 187 -0.20 -0.74 3.92
N CYS A 188 0.03 0.57 3.89
CA CYS A 188 -0.96 1.52 4.38
C CYS A 188 -2.20 1.53 3.46
N LEU A 189 -3.37 1.90 4.02
CA LEU A 189 -4.64 1.85 3.30
C LEU A 189 -4.60 2.58 1.94
N ASN A 190 -3.93 3.72 1.86
CA ASN A 190 -3.76 4.48 0.61
C ASN A 190 -3.08 3.70 -0.51
N VAL A 191 -2.11 2.86 -0.16
CA VAL A 191 -1.38 2.01 -1.12
C VAL A 191 -2.24 0.82 -1.50
N LEU A 192 -2.92 0.19 -0.54
CA LEU A 192 -3.80 -0.95 -0.78
C LEU A 192 -4.98 -0.59 -1.69
N GLU A 193 -5.65 0.55 -1.47
CA GLU A 193 -6.72 1.04 -2.35
C GLU A 193 -6.25 1.22 -3.81
N LYS A 194 -5.06 1.81 -4.00
CA LYS A 194 -4.47 1.98 -5.34
C LYS A 194 -4.01 0.66 -5.96
N ALA A 195 -3.66 -0.32 -5.13
CA ALA A 195 -3.25 -1.63 -5.59
C ALA A 195 -4.41 -2.44 -6.14
N ILE A 196 -5.63 -2.29 -5.58
CA ILE A 196 -6.82 -3.01 -6.04
C ILE A 196 -7.03 -2.84 -7.55
N ASP A 197 -6.97 -1.61 -8.08
CA ASP A 197 -7.16 -1.35 -9.50
C ASP A 197 -6.16 -2.14 -10.37
N LYS A 198 -4.92 -2.22 -9.92
CA LYS A 198 -3.83 -2.90 -10.65
C LYS A 198 -3.94 -4.42 -10.56
N ILE A 199 -4.33 -4.94 -9.41
CA ILE A 199 -4.54 -6.37 -9.17
C ILE A 199 -5.72 -6.86 -10.00
N LEU A 200 -6.83 -6.14 -10.00
CA LEU A 200 -8.01 -6.48 -10.83
C LEU A 200 -7.66 -6.49 -12.32
N LEU A 201 -6.87 -5.51 -12.80
CA LEU A 201 -6.40 -5.47 -14.19
C LEU A 201 -5.44 -6.62 -14.52
N ALA A 202 -4.63 -7.06 -13.57
CA ALA A 202 -3.68 -8.13 -13.77
C ALA A 202 -4.33 -9.52 -13.74
N GLY A 203 -5.54 -9.65 -13.20
CA GLY A 203 -6.29 -10.90 -13.13
C GLY A 203 -5.68 -11.96 -12.21
N ILE A 204 -4.80 -11.57 -11.28
CA ILE A 204 -4.22 -12.48 -10.28
C ILE A 204 -4.76 -12.15 -8.88
N PRO A 205 -4.96 -13.15 -8.01
CA PRO A 205 -5.39 -12.96 -6.64
C PRO A 205 -4.34 -12.28 -5.76
#